data_666592706abe14e0211f24b045c19c58
#
_entry.id   666592706abe14e0211f24b045c19c58
#
_cell.length_a   1.000
_cell.length_b   1.000
_cell.length_c   1.000
_cell.angle_alpha   90.00
_cell.angle_beta   90.00
_cell.angle_gamma   90.00
#
_symmetry.space_group_name_H-M   'P 1'
#
loop_
_entity.id
_entity.type
_entity.pdbx_description
1 polymer ?
#
loop_
_entity_poly.entity_id
_entity_poly.type
_entity_poly.pdbx_seq_one_letter_code
_entity_poly.pdbx_strand_id
1 'polypeptide(L)'
;MTRDSSESSDRSVHADWSAYAAAYDLLSEHNPAYQALLQRFEGFLATIETPRVIHEIGGGTGNYTDIAARAFPESRIRLFEPDENMIKSAQTKLAAYQNIDYDTRALEDVDAAEPADLVICVHALYAMPAQEQRLADLRRLLNPGGLLYLVDLGHYMNVTDWRRYLFSHLKKERGLIGALQIFWQGREIAKQNTTIREAQKTGVYWTHTSAQIASAVTTAGFDILRQERVYLGYSDLLVCRAKP
;
A
#
# COMPACT_ATOMS: atom_id res chain seq x y z
N MET A 1 3.04 -44.77 -1.00
CA MET A 1 2.21 -43.63 -1.54
C MET A 1 1.74 -42.82 -0.33
N THR A 2 2.56 -41.94 0.16
CA THR A 2 2.25 -40.99 1.22
C THR A 2 2.02 -39.64 0.56
N ARG A 3 0.78 -39.19 0.51
CA ARG A 3 0.40 -37.86 0.05
C ARG A 3 0.87 -36.84 1.08
N ASP A 4 1.63 -35.90 0.59
CA ASP A 4 2.15 -34.75 1.30
C ASP A 4 0.98 -33.87 1.79
N SER A 5 0.80 -33.79 3.11
CA SER A 5 -0.28 -33.05 3.78
C SER A 5 0.20 -31.66 4.24
N SER A 6 1.36 -31.18 3.74
CA SER A 6 1.97 -29.92 4.17
C SER A 6 1.54 -28.66 3.36
N GLU A 7 0.95 -28.84 2.17
CA GLU A 7 0.57 -27.69 1.33
C GLU A 7 -0.77 -27.03 1.65
N SER A 8 -1.63 -27.68 2.48
CA SER A 8 -2.98 -27.14 2.74
C SER A 8 -3.11 -26.21 3.94
N SER A 9 -2.09 -26.11 4.81
CA SER A 9 -2.14 -25.25 6.01
C SER A 9 -1.64 -23.83 5.79
N ASP A 10 -0.88 -23.59 4.72
CA ASP A 10 -0.19 -22.31 4.48
C ASP A 10 -1.09 -21.26 3.79
N ARG A 11 -2.08 -21.71 3.00
CA ARG A 11 -2.99 -20.79 2.27
C ARG A 11 -3.97 -20.01 3.14
N SER A 12 -4.16 -20.35 4.41
CA SER A 12 -5.15 -19.72 5.28
C SER A 12 -4.65 -18.49 6.04
N VAL A 13 -3.35 -18.21 6.02
CA VAL A 13 -2.71 -17.15 6.83
C VAL A 13 -2.50 -15.87 6.04
N HIS A 14 -2.52 -15.93 4.71
CA HIS A 14 -2.37 -14.77 3.84
C HIS A 14 -3.73 -14.13 3.51
N ALA A 15 -3.75 -12.80 3.40
CA ALA A 15 -4.93 -12.08 2.93
C ALA A 15 -5.24 -12.47 1.47
N ASP A 16 -6.54 -12.64 1.17
CA ASP A 16 -7.04 -12.85 -0.18
C ASP A 16 -7.25 -11.48 -0.85
N TRP A 17 -6.22 -11.03 -1.57
CA TRP A 17 -6.22 -9.72 -2.22
C TRP A 17 -7.27 -9.63 -3.33
N SER A 18 -7.54 -10.72 -4.05
CA SER A 18 -8.60 -10.78 -5.05
C SER A 18 -9.98 -10.55 -4.46
N ALA A 19 -10.29 -11.19 -3.31
CA ALA A 19 -11.54 -10.93 -2.60
C ALA A 19 -11.59 -9.52 -2.00
N TYR A 20 -10.42 -8.97 -1.64
CA TYR A 20 -10.30 -7.63 -1.10
C TYR A 20 -10.51 -6.54 -2.17
N ALA A 21 -10.13 -6.79 -3.43
CA ALA A 21 -10.22 -5.83 -4.53
C ALA A 21 -11.62 -5.23 -4.69
N ALA A 22 -12.66 -6.07 -4.65
CA ALA A 22 -14.06 -5.64 -4.82
C ALA A 22 -14.55 -4.68 -3.71
N ALA A 23 -13.92 -4.72 -2.54
CA ALA A 23 -14.29 -3.90 -1.39
C ALA A 23 -13.26 -2.81 -1.07
N TYR A 24 -12.10 -2.81 -1.74
CA TYR A 24 -10.99 -1.91 -1.44
C TYR A 24 -11.36 -0.44 -1.69
N ASP A 25 -12.07 -0.16 -2.75
CA ASP A 25 -12.51 1.20 -3.09
C ASP A 25 -13.52 1.75 -2.08
N LEU A 26 -14.30 0.89 -1.43
CA LEU A 26 -15.16 1.29 -0.32
C LEU A 26 -14.36 1.89 0.86
N LEU A 27 -13.11 1.42 1.07
CA LEU A 27 -12.19 2.03 2.05
C LEU A 27 -11.79 3.43 1.63
N SER A 28 -11.47 3.64 0.35
CA SER A 28 -11.06 4.95 -0.15
C SER A 28 -12.19 5.98 -0.02
N GLU A 29 -13.44 5.56 -0.19
CA GLU A 29 -14.60 6.46 -0.13
C GLU A 29 -15.07 6.77 1.30
N HIS A 30 -14.92 5.83 2.22
CA HIS A 30 -15.63 5.90 3.50
C HIS A 30 -14.71 5.79 4.73
N ASN A 31 -13.41 5.59 4.56
CA ASN A 31 -12.47 5.52 5.66
C ASN A 31 -11.69 6.83 5.82
N PRO A 32 -12.00 7.66 6.83
CA PRO A 32 -11.36 8.97 6.97
C PRO A 32 -9.85 8.87 7.22
N ALA A 33 -9.38 7.80 7.85
CA ALA A 33 -7.94 7.61 8.03
C ALA A 33 -7.23 7.28 6.72
N TYR A 34 -7.88 6.54 5.81
CA TYR A 34 -7.37 6.29 4.47
C TYR A 34 -7.41 7.56 3.61
N GLN A 35 -8.52 8.30 3.65
CA GLN A 35 -8.63 9.60 2.96
C GLN A 35 -7.56 10.60 3.43
N ALA A 36 -7.25 10.62 4.72
CA ALA A 36 -6.16 11.44 5.24
C ALA A 36 -4.79 11.02 4.68
N LEU A 37 -4.58 9.72 4.35
CA LEU A 37 -3.36 9.29 3.66
C LEU A 37 -3.32 9.80 2.21
N LEU A 38 -4.42 9.72 1.47
CA LEU A 38 -4.50 10.24 0.10
C LEU A 38 -4.23 11.75 0.06
N GLN A 39 -4.83 12.52 0.97
CA GLN A 39 -4.57 13.97 1.11
C GLN A 39 -3.11 14.29 1.45
N ARG A 40 -2.45 13.47 2.32
CA ARG A 40 -1.03 13.62 2.63
C ARG A 40 -0.15 13.38 1.42
N PHE A 41 -0.53 12.41 0.59
CA PHE A 41 0.17 12.13 -0.66
C PHE A 41 0.00 13.27 -1.68
N GLU A 42 -1.21 13.79 -1.87
CA GLU A 42 -1.44 14.98 -2.69
C GLU A 42 -0.59 16.17 -2.21
N GLY A 43 -0.58 16.41 -0.89
CA GLY A 43 0.26 17.46 -0.29
C GLY A 43 1.76 17.24 -0.51
N PHE A 44 2.22 15.98 -0.47
CA PHE A 44 3.60 15.65 -0.78
C PHE A 44 3.94 15.93 -2.26
N LEU A 45 3.09 15.50 -3.20
CA LEU A 45 3.32 15.74 -4.63
C LEU A 45 3.41 17.23 -4.97
N ALA A 46 2.67 18.08 -4.26
CA ALA A 46 2.72 19.55 -4.44
C ALA A 46 4.06 20.17 -3.97
N THR A 47 4.92 19.43 -3.27
CA THR A 47 6.21 19.92 -2.74
C THR A 47 7.43 19.45 -3.51
N ILE A 48 7.26 18.56 -4.50
CA ILE A 48 8.36 18.00 -5.27
C ILE A 48 8.37 18.52 -6.70
N GLU A 49 9.52 18.46 -7.34
CA GLU A 49 9.65 18.69 -8.80
C GLU A 49 8.92 17.58 -9.56
N THR A 50 8.43 17.90 -10.74
CA THR A 50 7.73 16.92 -11.61
C THR A 50 8.66 15.77 -11.96
N PRO A 51 8.38 14.53 -11.49
CA PRO A 51 9.18 13.35 -11.83
C PRO A 51 8.88 12.96 -13.29
N ARG A 52 9.89 12.48 -14.01
CA ARG A 52 9.69 11.96 -15.38
C ARG A 52 9.11 10.56 -15.35
N VAL A 53 9.59 9.72 -14.43
CA VAL A 53 9.20 8.32 -14.27
C VAL A 53 8.76 8.10 -12.82
N ILE A 54 7.58 7.50 -12.68
CA ILE A 54 6.98 7.13 -11.38
C ILE A 54 6.70 5.63 -11.40
N HIS A 55 7.13 4.91 -10.36
CA HIS A 55 6.74 3.52 -10.13
C HIS A 55 5.88 3.43 -8.86
N GLU A 56 4.71 2.79 -8.94
CA GLU A 56 3.93 2.39 -7.78
C GLU A 56 4.04 0.89 -7.57
N ILE A 57 4.50 0.46 -6.40
CA ILE A 57 4.74 -0.93 -6.05
C ILE A 57 3.63 -1.42 -5.11
N GLY A 58 2.93 -2.49 -5.50
CA GLY A 58 1.74 -2.97 -4.81
C GLY A 58 0.59 -1.97 -4.93
N GLY A 59 0.35 -1.45 -6.14
CA GLY A 59 -0.57 -0.34 -6.38
C GLY A 59 -2.06 -0.67 -6.19
N GLY A 60 -2.40 -1.94 -6.04
CA GLY A 60 -3.77 -2.39 -5.81
C GLY A 60 -4.72 -1.92 -6.89
N THR A 61 -5.78 -1.23 -6.50
CA THR A 61 -6.76 -0.65 -7.44
C THR A 61 -6.35 0.73 -7.97
N GLY A 62 -5.12 1.21 -7.74
CA GLY A 62 -4.53 2.40 -8.35
C GLY A 62 -4.95 3.74 -7.74
N ASN A 63 -5.29 3.80 -6.46
CA ASN A 63 -5.73 5.06 -5.82
C ASN A 63 -4.60 6.11 -5.77
N TYR A 64 -3.36 5.70 -5.50
CA TYR A 64 -2.21 6.61 -5.50
C TYR A 64 -1.74 6.93 -6.92
N THR A 65 -1.83 5.95 -7.84
CA THR A 65 -1.58 6.18 -9.28
C THR A 65 -2.53 7.23 -9.83
N ASP A 66 -3.84 7.22 -9.49
CA ASP A 66 -4.81 8.25 -9.91
C ASP A 66 -4.37 9.66 -9.48
N ILE A 67 -3.97 9.81 -8.22
CA ILE A 67 -3.48 11.08 -7.69
C ILE A 67 -2.21 11.52 -8.41
N ALA A 68 -1.27 10.61 -8.62
CA ALA A 68 0.00 10.90 -9.31
C ALA A 68 -0.25 11.30 -10.79
N ALA A 69 -1.14 10.61 -11.50
CA ALA A 69 -1.47 10.90 -12.90
C ALA A 69 -2.16 12.25 -13.06
N ARG A 70 -3.02 12.64 -12.11
CA ARG A 70 -3.63 13.98 -12.09
C ARG A 70 -2.61 15.07 -11.78
N ALA A 71 -1.69 14.82 -10.85
CA ALA A 71 -0.68 15.80 -10.45
C ALA A 71 0.39 15.99 -11.55
N PHE A 72 0.76 14.93 -12.25
CA PHE A 72 1.85 14.89 -13.22
C PHE A 72 1.44 14.22 -14.54
N PRO A 73 0.61 14.87 -15.36
CA PRO A 73 0.05 14.27 -16.59
C PRO A 73 1.11 13.91 -17.64
N GLU A 74 2.29 14.54 -17.60
CA GLU A 74 3.39 14.28 -18.52
C GLU A 74 4.37 13.20 -18.00
N SER A 75 4.21 12.76 -16.76
CA SER A 75 5.05 11.70 -16.19
C SER A 75 4.63 10.34 -16.74
N ARG A 76 5.61 9.48 -16.99
CA ARG A 76 5.34 8.08 -17.26
C ARG A 76 5.17 7.33 -15.95
N ILE A 77 4.03 6.68 -15.77
CA ILE A 77 3.69 5.98 -14.54
C ILE A 77 3.63 4.48 -14.83
N ARG A 78 4.26 3.65 -13.99
CA ARG A 78 4.10 2.21 -14.03
C ARG A 78 3.56 1.70 -12.71
N LEU A 79 2.39 1.06 -12.78
CA LEU A 79 1.74 0.43 -11.65
C LEU A 79 2.09 -1.06 -11.65
N PHE A 80 2.78 -1.51 -10.58
CA PHE A 80 3.11 -2.91 -10.35
C PHE A 80 2.15 -3.49 -9.31
N GLU A 81 1.41 -4.53 -9.69
CA GLU A 81 0.46 -5.22 -8.82
C GLU A 81 0.31 -6.69 -9.25
N PRO A 82 0.76 -7.66 -8.43
CA PRO A 82 0.71 -9.08 -8.81
C PRO A 82 -0.71 -9.67 -8.88
N ASP A 83 -1.68 -9.09 -8.17
CA ASP A 83 -3.05 -9.61 -8.19
C ASP A 83 -3.80 -9.14 -9.44
N GLU A 84 -4.22 -10.10 -10.28
CA GLU A 84 -4.90 -9.81 -11.55
C GLU A 84 -6.25 -9.09 -11.37
N ASN A 85 -6.99 -9.30 -10.28
CA ASN A 85 -8.28 -8.64 -10.08
C ASN A 85 -8.09 -7.20 -9.60
N MET A 86 -7.03 -6.93 -8.81
CA MET A 86 -6.61 -5.58 -8.47
C MET A 86 -6.21 -4.80 -9.73
N ILE A 87 -5.35 -5.38 -10.57
CA ILE A 87 -4.92 -4.76 -11.85
C ILE A 87 -6.11 -4.47 -12.77
N LYS A 88 -7.05 -5.39 -12.94
CA LYS A 88 -8.27 -5.16 -13.74
C LYS A 88 -9.12 -4.01 -13.21
N SER A 89 -9.22 -3.91 -11.89
CA SER A 89 -9.91 -2.79 -11.23
C SER A 89 -9.18 -1.47 -11.47
N ALA A 90 -7.84 -1.45 -11.35
CA ALA A 90 -7.01 -0.29 -11.65
C ALA A 90 -7.16 0.14 -13.13
N GLN A 91 -7.06 -0.79 -14.08
CA GLN A 91 -7.23 -0.52 -15.51
C GLN A 91 -8.60 0.10 -15.83
N THR A 92 -9.65 -0.38 -15.18
CA THR A 92 -11.00 0.17 -15.35
C THR A 92 -11.10 1.59 -14.79
N LYS A 93 -10.60 1.80 -13.57
CA LYS A 93 -10.61 3.09 -12.87
C LYS A 93 -9.79 4.15 -13.60
N LEU A 94 -8.64 3.77 -14.10
CA LEU A 94 -7.62 4.66 -14.68
C LEU A 94 -7.67 4.74 -16.21
N ALA A 95 -8.70 4.20 -16.85
CA ALA A 95 -8.83 4.08 -18.31
C ALA A 95 -8.72 5.42 -19.08
N ALA A 96 -8.97 6.54 -18.42
CA ALA A 96 -8.85 7.88 -19.02
C ALA A 96 -7.40 8.35 -19.20
N TYR A 97 -6.44 7.77 -18.47
CA TYR A 97 -5.04 8.16 -18.53
C TYR A 97 -4.29 7.37 -19.60
N GLN A 98 -3.45 8.06 -20.40
CA GLN A 98 -2.67 7.45 -21.48
C GLN A 98 -1.20 7.23 -21.09
N ASN A 99 -0.81 7.70 -19.91
CA ASN A 99 0.56 7.70 -19.40
C ASN A 99 0.81 6.64 -18.32
N ILE A 100 -0.10 5.65 -18.19
CA ILE A 100 -0.01 4.57 -17.19
C ILE A 100 0.22 3.24 -17.88
N ASP A 101 1.33 2.59 -17.52
CA ASP A 101 1.63 1.19 -17.85
C ASP A 101 1.31 0.29 -16.64
N TYR A 102 0.83 -0.93 -16.89
CA TYR A 102 0.48 -1.92 -15.86
C TYR A 102 1.40 -3.13 -15.95
N ASP A 103 1.87 -3.61 -14.81
CA ASP A 103 2.81 -4.73 -14.71
C ASP A 103 2.39 -5.68 -13.57
N THR A 104 2.26 -6.97 -13.87
CA THR A 104 1.84 -7.99 -12.89
C THR A 104 3.00 -8.65 -12.16
N ARG A 105 4.24 -8.21 -12.39
CA ARG A 105 5.41 -8.74 -11.69
C ARG A 105 5.41 -8.33 -10.22
N ALA A 106 5.83 -9.26 -9.35
CA ALA A 106 6.16 -8.94 -7.97
C ALA A 106 7.47 -8.12 -7.92
N LEU A 107 7.69 -7.37 -6.84
CA LEU A 107 8.84 -6.46 -6.71
C LEU A 107 10.18 -7.18 -6.93
N GLU A 108 10.32 -8.42 -6.46
CA GLU A 108 11.53 -9.24 -6.64
C GLU A 108 11.88 -9.53 -8.10
N ASP A 109 10.87 -9.56 -8.99
CA ASP A 109 11.01 -9.87 -10.41
C ASP A 109 11.15 -8.62 -11.28
N VAL A 110 11.03 -7.43 -10.69
CA VAL A 110 11.17 -6.17 -11.41
C VAL A 110 12.65 -5.88 -11.65
N ASP A 111 13.03 -5.75 -12.90
CA ASP A 111 14.35 -5.24 -13.27
C ASP A 111 14.44 -3.71 -13.13
N ALA A 112 15.66 -3.20 -12.97
CA ALA A 112 15.92 -1.77 -12.87
C ALA A 112 16.24 -1.12 -14.23
N ALA A 113 15.71 -1.68 -15.33
CA ALA A 113 16.03 -1.23 -16.68
C ALA A 113 15.60 0.23 -16.94
N GLU A 114 14.58 0.70 -16.22
CA GLU A 114 14.13 2.09 -16.27
C GLU A 114 13.95 2.60 -14.83
N PRO A 115 14.99 3.19 -14.22
CA PRO A 115 14.89 3.70 -12.86
C PRO A 115 13.99 4.93 -12.79
N ALA A 116 13.24 5.03 -11.67
CA ALA A 116 12.26 6.07 -11.42
C ALA A 116 12.86 7.28 -10.68
N ASP A 117 12.22 8.43 -10.82
CA ASP A 117 12.48 9.61 -10.00
C ASP A 117 11.64 9.58 -8.71
N LEU A 118 10.50 8.87 -8.74
CA LEU A 118 9.63 8.63 -7.58
C LEU A 118 9.17 7.16 -7.56
N VAL A 119 9.36 6.51 -6.43
CA VAL A 119 8.75 5.21 -6.12
C VAL A 119 7.72 5.40 -5.00
N ILE A 120 6.54 4.84 -5.19
CA ILE A 120 5.42 4.84 -4.24
C ILE A 120 5.22 3.41 -3.77
N CYS A 121 5.18 3.18 -2.45
CA CYS A 121 4.86 1.88 -1.87
C CYS A 121 4.00 2.11 -0.62
N VAL A 122 2.70 1.82 -0.72
CA VAL A 122 1.74 2.09 0.35
C VAL A 122 0.98 0.84 0.73
N HIS A 123 1.08 0.45 2.00
CA HIS A 123 0.42 -0.72 2.57
C HIS A 123 0.68 -2.01 1.78
N ALA A 124 1.92 -2.18 1.27
CA ALA A 124 2.33 -3.34 0.50
C ALA A 124 3.55 -4.06 1.10
N LEU A 125 4.57 -3.32 1.56
CA LEU A 125 5.83 -3.89 2.01
C LEU A 125 5.67 -4.89 3.16
N TYR A 126 4.80 -4.64 4.14
CA TYR A 126 4.58 -5.50 5.30
C TYR A 126 4.12 -6.92 4.92
N ALA A 127 3.46 -7.08 3.77
CA ALA A 127 2.96 -8.36 3.27
C ALA A 127 3.93 -9.09 2.34
N MET A 128 5.01 -8.44 1.92
CA MET A 128 6.04 -9.03 1.08
C MET A 128 7.00 -9.89 1.91
N PRO A 129 7.56 -10.99 1.38
CA PRO A 129 8.61 -11.75 2.07
C PRO A 129 9.94 -10.99 2.05
N ALA A 130 10.83 -11.25 3.02
CA ALA A 130 12.18 -10.70 3.08
C ALA A 130 12.23 -9.16 2.95
N GLN A 131 11.53 -8.45 3.82
CA GLN A 131 11.28 -7.00 3.76
C GLN A 131 12.55 -6.15 3.64
N GLU A 132 13.65 -6.53 4.30
CA GLU A 132 14.92 -5.82 4.18
C GLU A 132 15.47 -5.91 2.74
N GLN A 133 15.33 -7.08 2.10
CA GLN A 133 15.69 -7.25 0.69
C GLN A 133 14.74 -6.44 -0.20
N ARG A 134 13.45 -6.41 0.09
CA ARG A 134 12.47 -5.60 -0.65
C ARG A 134 12.77 -4.10 -0.56
N LEU A 135 13.26 -3.61 0.59
CA LEU A 135 13.74 -2.22 0.70
C LEU A 135 14.96 -1.96 -0.20
N ALA A 136 15.88 -2.91 -0.32
CA ALA A 136 17.00 -2.81 -1.26
C ALA A 136 16.51 -2.84 -2.73
N ASP A 137 15.48 -3.64 -3.04
CA ASP A 137 14.88 -3.67 -4.37
C ASP A 137 14.20 -2.33 -4.70
N LEU A 138 13.44 -1.73 -3.75
CA LEU A 138 12.87 -0.37 -3.92
C LEU A 138 13.98 0.66 -4.18
N ARG A 139 15.13 0.53 -3.47
CA ARG A 139 16.28 1.43 -3.71
C ARG A 139 16.85 1.25 -5.12
N ARG A 140 16.94 0.03 -5.61
CA ARG A 140 17.46 -0.31 -6.95
C ARG A 140 16.58 0.27 -8.08
N LEU A 141 15.28 0.44 -7.84
CA LEU A 141 14.35 1.02 -8.81
C LEU A 141 14.46 2.54 -8.92
N LEU A 142 15.25 3.21 -8.08
CA LEU A 142 15.36 4.67 -8.07
C LEU A 142 16.66 5.17 -8.67
N ASN A 143 16.56 6.26 -9.41
CA ASN A 143 17.69 7.11 -9.75
C ASN A 143 18.43 7.57 -8.48
N PRO A 144 19.75 7.83 -8.52
CA PRO A 144 20.43 8.57 -7.46
C PRO A 144 19.71 9.89 -7.16
N GLY A 145 19.38 10.14 -5.90
CA GLY A 145 18.62 11.32 -5.50
C GLY A 145 17.10 11.21 -5.68
N GLY A 146 16.59 10.15 -6.32
CA GLY A 146 15.17 9.87 -6.46
C GLY A 146 14.46 9.68 -5.11
N LEU A 147 13.15 9.82 -5.11
CA LEU A 147 12.33 9.82 -3.89
C LEU A 147 11.56 8.50 -3.71
N LEU A 148 11.50 8.02 -2.47
CA LEU A 148 10.60 6.97 -2.03
C LEU A 148 9.52 7.56 -1.12
N TYR A 149 8.25 7.35 -1.48
CA TYR A 149 7.10 7.57 -0.61
C TYR A 149 6.63 6.22 -0.09
N LEU A 150 6.94 5.93 1.16
CA LEU A 150 6.64 4.65 1.82
C LEU A 150 5.63 4.85 2.93
N VAL A 151 4.54 4.07 2.91
CA VAL A 151 3.62 3.95 4.07
C VAL A 151 3.49 2.46 4.38
N ASP A 152 3.94 2.05 5.57
CA ASP A 152 3.91 0.64 5.92
C ASP A 152 3.07 0.33 7.17
N LEU A 153 2.30 -0.77 7.10
CA LEU A 153 1.39 -1.21 8.16
C LEU A 153 2.13 -2.12 9.17
N GLY A 154 3.12 -1.54 9.86
CA GLY A 154 4.01 -2.29 10.75
C GLY A 154 3.52 -2.48 12.19
N HIS A 155 2.43 -1.83 12.60
CA HIS A 155 1.93 -1.92 13.98
C HIS A 155 0.70 -2.81 14.08
N TYR A 156 0.59 -3.57 15.18
CA TYR A 156 -0.54 -4.47 15.40
C TYR A 156 -1.87 -3.73 15.35
N MET A 157 -2.74 -4.14 14.44
CA MET A 157 -4.06 -3.54 14.27
C MET A 157 -5.03 -4.00 15.36
N ASN A 158 -5.56 -3.06 16.13
CA ASN A 158 -6.72 -3.32 16.99
C ASN A 158 -8.01 -3.21 16.16
N VAL A 159 -8.45 -4.34 15.60
CA VAL A 159 -9.64 -4.40 14.73
C VAL A 159 -10.91 -3.91 15.44
N THR A 160 -11.03 -4.10 16.76
CA THR A 160 -12.18 -3.64 17.54
C THR A 160 -12.25 -2.12 17.61
N ASP A 161 -11.11 -1.47 17.93
CA ASP A 161 -11.03 -0.02 18.00
C ASP A 161 -11.19 0.61 16.62
N TRP A 162 -10.60 -0.01 15.60
CA TRP A 162 -10.80 0.38 14.22
C TRP A 162 -12.27 0.36 13.79
N ARG A 163 -12.98 -0.73 14.07
CA ARG A 163 -14.41 -0.86 13.77
C ARG A 163 -15.26 0.16 14.52
N ARG A 164 -14.94 0.41 15.79
CA ARG A 164 -15.61 1.43 16.61
C ARG A 164 -15.41 2.83 16.04
N TYR A 165 -14.18 3.16 15.69
CA TYR A 165 -13.84 4.44 15.04
C TYR A 165 -14.62 4.64 13.75
N LEU A 166 -14.55 3.68 12.82
CA LEU A 166 -15.22 3.77 11.52
C LEU A 166 -16.75 3.85 11.69
N PHE A 167 -17.34 3.02 12.55
CA PHE A 167 -18.79 3.06 12.81
C PHE A 167 -19.24 4.40 13.39
N SER A 168 -18.49 4.94 14.35
CA SER A 168 -18.79 6.24 14.94
C SER A 168 -18.77 7.36 13.90
N HIS A 169 -17.79 7.35 13.02
CA HIS A 169 -17.65 8.31 11.92
C HIS A 169 -18.84 8.20 10.94
N LEU A 170 -19.10 6.99 10.42
CA LEU A 170 -20.17 6.76 9.47
C LEU A 170 -21.56 7.07 10.04
N LYS A 171 -21.80 6.74 11.32
CA LYS A 171 -23.04 7.09 12.00
C LYS A 171 -23.25 8.61 12.06
N LYS A 172 -22.19 9.38 12.28
CA LYS A 172 -22.24 10.85 12.30
C LYS A 172 -22.53 11.44 10.93
N GLU A 173 -21.94 10.88 9.87
CA GLU A 173 -22.08 11.41 8.52
C GLU A 173 -23.34 10.96 7.79
N ARG A 174 -23.72 9.68 7.96
CA ARG A 174 -24.78 9.04 7.17
C ARG A 174 -25.95 8.49 7.99
N GLY A 175 -25.95 8.74 9.29
CA GLY A 175 -26.93 8.19 10.20
C GLY A 175 -26.74 6.70 10.46
N LEU A 176 -27.58 6.12 11.34
CA LEU A 176 -27.45 4.72 11.76
C LEU A 176 -27.65 3.73 10.61
N ILE A 177 -28.67 3.96 9.76
CA ILE A 177 -28.99 3.04 8.65
C ILE A 177 -27.86 3.05 7.61
N GLY A 178 -27.35 4.23 7.21
CA GLY A 178 -26.26 4.35 6.28
C GLY A 178 -24.97 3.70 6.80
N ALA A 179 -24.65 3.87 8.09
CA ALA A 179 -23.52 3.20 8.71
C ALA A 179 -23.64 1.67 8.64
N LEU A 180 -24.83 1.11 8.96
CA LEU A 180 -25.08 -0.34 8.91
C LEU A 180 -24.96 -0.89 7.48
N GLN A 181 -25.44 -0.15 6.46
CA GLN A 181 -25.31 -0.54 5.06
C GLN A 181 -23.83 -0.63 4.63
N ILE A 182 -23.02 0.39 4.95
CA ILE A 182 -21.59 0.41 4.61
C ILE A 182 -20.84 -0.72 5.33
N PHE A 183 -21.16 -0.97 6.61
CA PHE A 183 -20.58 -2.10 7.36
C PHE A 183 -20.93 -3.47 6.74
N TRP A 184 -22.17 -3.61 6.25
CA TRP A 184 -22.57 -4.85 5.57
C TRP A 184 -21.84 -5.02 4.23
N GLN A 185 -21.70 -3.95 3.44
CA GLN A 185 -20.93 -3.95 2.19
C GLN A 185 -19.43 -4.22 2.45
N GLY A 186 -18.88 -3.63 3.51
CA GLY A 186 -17.47 -3.78 3.91
C GLY A 186 -17.15 -5.05 4.71
N ARG A 187 -18.03 -6.05 4.80
CA ARG A 187 -17.79 -7.24 5.60
C ARG A 187 -16.54 -8.04 5.18
N GLU A 188 -16.22 -8.04 3.87
CA GLU A 188 -15.01 -8.68 3.37
C GLU A 188 -13.75 -7.96 3.87
N ILE A 189 -13.75 -6.63 3.89
CA ILE A 189 -12.66 -5.82 4.48
C ILE A 189 -12.41 -6.23 5.94
N ALA A 190 -13.48 -6.40 6.73
CA ALA A 190 -13.37 -6.79 8.13
C ALA A 190 -12.79 -8.21 8.30
N LYS A 191 -13.10 -9.13 7.39
CA LYS A 191 -12.53 -10.47 7.34
C LYS A 191 -11.04 -10.41 7.02
N GLN A 192 -10.67 -9.71 5.94
CA GLN A 192 -9.26 -9.57 5.53
C GLN A 192 -8.42 -8.86 6.59
N ASN A 193 -8.93 -7.82 7.25
CA ASN A 193 -8.24 -7.17 8.37
C ASN A 193 -8.00 -8.13 9.55
N THR A 194 -8.89 -9.10 9.77
CA THR A 194 -8.68 -10.15 10.78
C THR A 194 -7.56 -11.08 10.35
N THR A 195 -7.53 -11.49 9.08
CA THR A 195 -6.46 -12.32 8.50
C THR A 195 -5.11 -11.60 8.58
N ILE A 196 -5.06 -10.31 8.21
CA ILE A 196 -3.85 -9.47 8.32
C ILE A 196 -3.34 -9.46 9.77
N ARG A 197 -4.23 -9.25 10.75
CA ARG A 197 -3.86 -9.26 12.16
C ARG A 197 -3.30 -10.61 12.61
N GLU A 198 -3.89 -11.72 12.20
CA GLU A 198 -3.37 -13.05 12.56
C GLU A 198 -2.03 -13.33 11.86
N ALA A 199 -1.86 -12.92 10.59
CA ALA A 199 -0.58 -12.99 9.89
C ALA A 199 0.52 -12.15 10.57
N GLN A 200 0.18 -10.96 11.08
CA GLN A 200 1.09 -10.15 11.90
C GLN A 200 1.48 -10.87 13.21
N LYS A 201 0.53 -11.49 13.92
CA LYS A 201 0.82 -12.20 15.17
C LYS A 201 1.69 -13.44 14.99
N THR A 202 1.52 -14.13 13.89
CA THR A 202 2.30 -15.33 13.55
C THR A 202 3.66 -15.02 12.92
N GLY A 203 3.94 -13.74 12.62
CA GLY A 203 5.18 -13.29 11.98
C GLY A 203 5.24 -13.57 10.48
N VAL A 204 4.12 -13.97 9.85
CA VAL A 204 4.00 -14.10 8.39
C VAL A 204 4.05 -12.73 7.73
N TYR A 205 3.36 -11.74 8.32
CA TYR A 205 3.46 -10.34 7.91
C TYR A 205 4.38 -9.57 8.86
N TRP A 206 5.16 -8.69 8.28
CA TRP A 206 6.16 -7.93 9.01
C TRP A 206 5.51 -6.96 10.00
N THR A 207 6.03 -6.97 11.23
CA THR A 207 5.72 -5.96 12.24
C THR A 207 7.00 -5.29 12.70
N HIS A 208 6.93 -4.00 12.89
CA HIS A 208 8.09 -3.19 13.26
C HIS A 208 7.69 -2.00 14.15
N THR A 209 8.63 -1.49 14.90
CA THR A 209 8.54 -0.16 15.49
C THR A 209 8.98 0.90 14.48
N SER A 210 8.60 2.16 14.72
CA SER A 210 9.05 3.29 13.89
C SER A 210 10.58 3.40 13.80
N ALA A 211 11.30 3.00 14.86
CA ALA A 211 12.76 2.97 14.86
C ALA A 211 13.33 1.84 13.99
N GLN A 212 12.70 0.67 14.01
CA GLN A 212 13.15 -0.48 13.21
C GLN A 212 13.00 -0.22 11.72
N ILE A 213 11.85 0.28 11.27
CA ILE A 213 11.67 0.61 9.84
C ILE A 213 12.62 1.74 9.41
N ALA A 214 12.85 2.76 10.25
CA ALA A 214 13.81 3.82 9.96
C ALA A 214 15.24 3.26 9.80
N SER A 215 15.65 2.34 10.68
CA SER A 215 16.95 1.67 10.58
C SER A 215 17.06 0.83 9.30
N ALA A 216 16.04 0.03 8.98
CA ALA A 216 16.00 -0.82 7.79
C ALA A 216 16.10 0.02 6.50
N VAL A 217 15.32 1.09 6.40
CA VAL A 217 15.32 2.04 5.26
C VAL A 217 16.71 2.70 5.12
N THR A 218 17.31 3.13 6.22
CA THR A 218 18.65 3.74 6.19
C THR A 218 19.72 2.74 5.74
N THR A 219 19.62 1.49 6.20
CA THR A 219 20.51 0.39 5.81
C THR A 219 20.36 0.04 4.33
N ALA A 220 19.13 0.14 3.78
CA ALA A 220 18.86 -0.08 2.37
C ALA A 220 19.38 1.05 1.45
N GLY A 221 20.03 2.09 1.98
CA GLY A 221 20.67 3.15 1.19
C GLY A 221 19.79 4.39 0.98
N PHE A 222 18.94 4.70 1.93
CA PHE A 222 18.12 5.93 1.89
C PHE A 222 18.51 6.93 2.99
N ASP A 223 18.30 8.21 2.71
CA ASP A 223 18.21 9.28 3.70
C ASP A 223 16.73 9.58 3.98
N ILE A 224 16.35 9.55 5.25
CA ILE A 224 14.97 9.85 5.66
C ILE A 224 14.80 11.37 5.72
N LEU A 225 13.91 11.92 4.90
CA LEU A 225 13.57 13.34 4.87
C LEU A 225 12.43 13.67 5.83
N ARG A 226 11.49 12.72 5.99
CA ARG A 226 10.32 12.84 6.87
C ARG A 226 9.93 11.46 7.39
N GLN A 227 9.54 11.39 8.66
CA GLN A 227 8.92 10.21 9.27
C GLN A 227 7.80 10.64 10.19
N GLU A 228 6.63 10.00 10.09
CA GLU A 228 5.52 10.21 11.00
C GLU A 228 4.65 8.97 11.14
N ARG A 229 3.98 8.82 12.28
CA ARG A 229 2.94 7.79 12.45
C ARG A 229 1.62 8.29 11.90
N VAL A 230 1.00 7.47 11.06
CA VAL A 230 -0.24 7.78 10.34
C VAL A 230 -1.25 6.64 10.50
N TYR A 231 -2.41 6.75 9.86
CA TYR A 231 -3.42 5.69 9.80
C TYR A 231 -3.83 5.20 11.20
N LEU A 232 -4.24 6.15 12.08
CA LEU A 232 -4.55 5.92 13.49
C LEU A 232 -3.38 5.33 14.31
N GLY A 233 -2.16 5.52 13.86
CA GLY A 233 -0.96 4.99 14.51
C GLY A 233 -0.63 3.55 14.14
N TYR A 234 -1.29 2.97 13.14
CA TYR A 234 -1.00 1.61 12.65
C TYR A 234 0.06 1.58 11.57
N SER A 235 0.36 2.71 10.94
CA SER A 235 1.36 2.80 9.87
C SER A 235 2.41 3.86 10.17
N ASP A 236 3.61 3.63 9.64
CA ASP A 236 4.65 4.65 9.51
C ASP A 236 4.68 5.17 8.08
N LEU A 237 4.68 6.49 7.91
CA LEU A 237 4.94 7.16 6.66
C LEU A 237 6.39 7.65 6.68
N LEU A 238 7.13 7.29 5.64
CA LEU A 238 8.49 7.77 5.41
C LEU A 238 8.59 8.39 4.01
N VAL A 239 9.13 9.59 3.93
CA VAL A 239 9.62 10.18 2.68
C VAL A 239 11.13 10.09 2.72
N CYS A 240 11.71 9.43 1.71
CA CYS A 240 13.13 9.13 1.71
C CYS A 240 13.77 9.55 0.38
N ARG A 241 15.06 9.86 0.43
CA ARG A 241 15.89 10.12 -0.76
C ARG A 241 16.88 8.98 -0.95
N ALA A 242 16.96 8.46 -2.17
CA ALA A 242 17.94 7.46 -2.54
C ALA A 242 19.36 8.08 -2.51
N LYS A 243 20.28 7.47 -1.75
CA LYS A 243 21.69 7.88 -1.72
C LYS A 243 22.34 7.67 -3.09
N PRO A 244 23.41 8.42 -3.41
CA PRO A 244 24.19 8.21 -4.63
C PRO A 244 24.68 6.79 -4.81
#